data_9e1d189738178a8ccffde29af824153e
#
_entry.id   9e1d189738178a8ccffde29af824153e
#
_cell.length_a   1.000
_cell.length_b   1.000
_cell.length_c   1.000
_cell.angle_alpha   90.00
_cell.angle_beta   90.00
_cell.angle_gamma   90.00
#
_symmetry.space_group_name_H-M   'P 1'
#
loop_
_entity.id
_entity.type
_entity.pdbx_description
1 polymer ?
#
loop_
_entity_poly.entity_id
_entity_poly.type
_entity_poly.pdbx_seq_one_letter_code
_entity_poly.pdbx_strand_id
1 'polypeptide(L)'
;MATPSLIPAGDFRTSYAADTTIFPTSTSRNMAIVGIVLICFAPLVLNGYSLSILIQIGIFAIAALGLNILVGFTGQISIGHAAFFLFGAFTSAYISNNLPIPVFFAIPLAGVVTALVGLIFGVPAARLKGLYLVIATLAAQYILLDFFSRADWFSGGSVPASANPFSIFGYTFRGDKQYFYVVLAYLVVSYLLVTNLMRTRDGRALVAIRDHYLSAEIMGINLTKYRTLSFGLAAFFAGIAGALYAHYQLVVSNEGFGIERSIIFLAMVIIGGTGSIMGTLMGTAFVVLLPESMEWISAGLKGSAIDKALSLNNNITFLREIAIGLIIIAFLMFEPDGLAHRWRQIKTYWKLYPFSH
;
A
#
# COMPACT_ATOMS: atom_id res chain seq x y z
N MET A 1 3.37 4.65 -20.70
CA MET A 1 4.46 5.62 -20.99
C MET A 1 4.39 6.75 -19.98
N ALA A 2 5.47 7.05 -19.27
CA ALA A 2 5.53 8.28 -18.47
C ALA A 2 5.51 9.46 -19.43
N THR A 3 4.42 10.23 -19.44
CA THR A 3 4.39 11.50 -20.18
C THR A 3 5.53 12.36 -19.68
N PRO A 4 6.38 12.91 -20.56
CA PRO A 4 7.45 13.78 -20.13
C PRO A 4 6.84 14.92 -19.31
N SER A 5 7.37 15.13 -18.09
CA SER A 5 6.97 16.28 -17.30
C SER A 5 7.29 17.52 -18.11
N LEU A 6 6.28 18.32 -18.46
CA LEU A 6 6.49 19.59 -19.14
C LEU A 6 7.45 20.44 -18.28
N ILE A 7 8.67 20.59 -18.75
CA ILE A 7 9.70 21.40 -18.11
C ILE A 7 9.47 22.82 -18.58
N PRO A 8 9.53 23.85 -17.70
CA PRO A 8 9.45 25.25 -18.11
C PRO A 8 10.49 25.58 -19.17
N ALA A 9 10.14 26.46 -20.13
CA ALA A 9 11.05 26.88 -21.13
C ALA A 9 12.33 27.50 -20.49
N GLY A 10 13.51 27.05 -20.93
CA GLY A 10 14.80 27.46 -20.34
C GLY A 10 15.35 26.55 -19.24
N ASP A 11 14.59 25.58 -18.74
CA ASP A 11 15.08 24.57 -17.80
C ASP A 11 15.52 23.30 -18.57
N PHE A 12 16.73 23.32 -19.11
CA PHE A 12 17.33 22.18 -19.80
C PHE A 12 18.32 21.44 -18.85
N ARG A 13 18.42 20.14 -19.00
CA ARG A 13 19.25 19.31 -18.15
C ARG A 13 20.40 18.73 -18.94
N THR A 14 21.61 18.98 -18.45
CA THR A 14 22.85 18.57 -19.12
C THR A 14 23.37 17.20 -18.65
N SER A 15 22.81 16.64 -17.57
CA SER A 15 23.24 15.35 -17.04
C SER A 15 22.05 14.42 -16.76
N TYR A 16 22.27 13.13 -16.95
CA TYR A 16 21.29 12.08 -16.62
C TYR A 16 20.88 12.10 -15.14
N ALA A 17 21.83 12.39 -14.24
CA ALA A 17 21.55 12.52 -12.81
C ALA A 17 20.57 13.66 -12.50
N ALA A 18 20.69 14.78 -13.21
CA ALA A 18 19.77 15.91 -13.07
C ALA A 18 18.37 15.59 -13.62
N ASP A 19 18.28 14.78 -14.68
CA ASP A 19 17.02 14.38 -15.29
C ASP A 19 16.26 13.35 -14.42
N THR A 20 16.96 12.51 -13.69
CA THR A 20 16.39 11.50 -12.82
C THR A 20 16.14 11.97 -11.37
N THR A 21 16.13 13.29 -11.08
CA THR A 21 15.84 13.79 -9.71
C THR A 21 14.40 13.49 -9.26
N ILE A 22 14.20 13.23 -7.94
CA ILE A 22 12.85 12.96 -7.38
C ILE A 22 11.93 14.15 -7.59
N PHE A 23 12.46 15.38 -7.42
CA PHE A 23 11.73 16.62 -7.59
C PHE A 23 12.28 17.37 -8.81
N PRO A 24 11.59 17.30 -9.95
CA PRO A 24 12.06 17.93 -11.19
C PRO A 24 12.18 19.46 -11.10
N THR A 25 11.40 20.11 -10.24
CA THR A 25 11.41 21.56 -10.04
C THR A 25 11.44 21.92 -8.56
N SER A 26 12.00 23.09 -8.22
CA SER A 26 11.98 23.61 -6.84
C SER A 26 10.56 23.76 -6.32
N THR A 27 9.61 24.13 -7.16
CA THR A 27 8.18 24.23 -6.81
C THR A 27 7.62 22.86 -6.39
N SER A 28 7.94 21.79 -7.12
CA SER A 28 7.49 20.42 -6.77
C SER A 28 8.06 19.97 -5.43
N ARG A 29 9.33 20.29 -5.16
CA ARG A 29 9.97 19.99 -3.87
C ARG A 29 9.31 20.77 -2.74
N ASN A 30 9.10 22.07 -2.90
CA ASN A 30 8.50 22.90 -1.88
C ASN A 30 7.06 22.49 -1.59
N MET A 31 6.26 22.14 -2.61
CA MET A 31 4.89 21.59 -2.44
C MET A 31 4.90 20.26 -1.67
N ALA A 32 5.84 19.38 -1.93
CA ALA A 32 5.96 18.13 -1.17
C ALA A 32 6.32 18.39 0.30
N ILE A 33 7.26 19.31 0.56
CA ILE A 33 7.63 19.70 1.93
C ILE A 33 6.43 20.34 2.65
N VAL A 34 5.72 21.28 2.00
CA VAL A 34 4.51 21.90 2.58
C VAL A 34 3.44 20.85 2.87
N GLY A 35 3.24 19.88 1.96
CA GLY A 35 2.29 18.78 2.19
C GLY A 35 2.66 17.93 3.42
N ILE A 36 3.94 17.57 3.58
CA ILE A 36 4.40 16.80 4.75
C ILE A 36 4.25 17.65 6.03
N VAL A 37 4.61 18.93 5.99
CA VAL A 37 4.47 19.84 7.14
C VAL A 37 3.01 19.97 7.55
N LEU A 38 2.09 20.15 6.60
CA LEU A 38 0.64 20.21 6.88
C LEU A 38 0.13 18.91 7.53
N ILE A 39 0.57 17.75 7.03
CA ILE A 39 0.21 16.46 7.61
C ILE A 39 0.78 16.31 9.03
N CYS A 40 1.98 16.85 9.33
CA CYS A 40 2.56 16.84 10.68
C CYS A 40 1.72 17.65 11.68
N PHE A 41 0.95 18.64 11.25
CA PHE A 41 0.03 19.38 12.11
C PHE A 41 -1.32 18.67 12.34
N ALA A 42 -1.62 17.60 11.61
CA ALA A 42 -2.88 16.86 11.73
C ALA A 42 -3.22 16.46 13.19
N PRO A 43 -2.29 15.94 14.03
CA PRO A 43 -2.60 15.55 15.41
C PRO A 43 -2.95 16.69 16.35
N LEU A 44 -2.72 17.96 15.96
CA LEU A 44 -3.09 19.14 16.73
C LEU A 44 -4.54 19.59 16.46
N VAL A 45 -5.05 19.31 15.26
CA VAL A 45 -6.35 19.80 14.79
C VAL A 45 -7.41 18.70 14.82
N LEU A 46 -7.03 17.44 14.54
CA LEU A 46 -7.95 16.34 14.37
C LEU A 46 -8.28 15.63 15.70
N ASN A 47 -9.52 15.14 15.76
CA ASN A 47 -10.00 14.29 16.86
C ASN A 47 -9.34 12.89 16.77
N GLY A 48 -9.36 12.13 17.89
CA GLY A 48 -8.77 10.79 17.95
C GLY A 48 -9.30 9.84 16.87
N TYR A 49 -10.60 9.88 16.58
CA TYR A 49 -11.22 9.08 15.53
C TYR A 49 -10.67 9.39 14.14
N SER A 50 -10.62 10.66 13.74
CA SER A 50 -10.05 11.05 12.44
C SER A 50 -8.57 10.73 12.35
N LEU A 51 -7.86 10.78 13.48
CA LEU A 51 -6.44 10.44 13.55
C LEU A 51 -6.21 8.92 13.38
N SER A 52 -7.09 8.08 13.96
CA SER A 52 -7.02 6.63 13.77
C SER A 52 -7.23 6.23 12.30
N ILE A 53 -8.12 6.92 11.59
CA ILE A 53 -8.31 6.73 10.14
C ILE A 53 -7.02 7.08 9.37
N LEU A 54 -6.38 8.20 9.70
CA LEU A 54 -5.12 8.60 9.07
C LEU A 54 -3.98 7.61 9.34
N ILE A 55 -3.91 7.05 10.55
CA ILE A 55 -2.96 5.99 10.90
C ILE A 55 -3.21 4.75 10.03
N GLN A 56 -4.46 4.32 9.87
CA GLN A 56 -4.82 3.19 9.02
C GLN A 56 -4.48 3.46 7.55
N ILE A 57 -4.76 4.67 7.04
CA ILE A 57 -4.37 5.08 5.69
C ILE A 57 -2.84 4.96 5.54
N GLY A 58 -2.07 5.45 6.50
CA GLY A 58 -0.61 5.36 6.47
C GLY A 58 -0.09 3.92 6.43
N ILE A 59 -0.60 3.06 7.29
CA ILE A 59 -0.23 1.63 7.37
C ILE A 59 -0.59 0.91 6.07
N PHE A 60 -1.84 1.05 5.60
CA PHE A 60 -2.28 0.37 4.38
C PHE A 60 -1.62 0.94 3.12
N ALA A 61 -1.24 2.22 3.12
CA ALA A 61 -0.48 2.81 2.04
C ALA A 61 0.91 2.17 1.89
N ILE A 62 1.60 1.85 2.99
CA ILE A 62 2.88 1.12 2.93
C ILE A 62 2.68 -0.27 2.30
N ALA A 63 1.64 -1.02 2.71
CA ALA A 63 1.32 -2.30 2.10
C ALA A 63 0.98 -2.17 0.61
N ALA A 64 0.14 -1.20 0.27
CA ALA A 64 -0.26 -0.93 -1.11
C ALA A 64 0.92 -0.49 -1.99
N LEU A 65 1.90 0.27 -1.47
CA LEU A 65 3.16 0.60 -2.15
C LEU A 65 3.93 -0.68 -2.50
N GLY A 66 4.02 -1.64 -1.58
CA GLY A 66 4.61 -2.95 -1.85
C GLY A 66 3.87 -3.70 -2.96
N LEU A 67 2.55 -3.77 -2.89
CA LEU A 67 1.74 -4.41 -3.92
C LEU A 67 1.86 -3.71 -5.28
N ASN A 68 1.99 -2.39 -5.29
CA ASN A 68 2.19 -1.62 -6.52
C ASN A 68 3.54 -1.93 -7.20
N ILE A 69 4.58 -2.31 -6.45
CA ILE A 69 5.83 -2.82 -7.07
C ILE A 69 5.54 -4.09 -7.87
N LEU A 70 4.76 -5.00 -7.31
CA LEU A 70 4.44 -6.28 -7.93
C LEU A 70 3.43 -6.13 -9.07
N VAL A 71 2.28 -5.49 -8.83
CA VAL A 71 1.20 -5.36 -9.81
C VAL A 71 1.47 -4.22 -10.80
N GLY A 72 1.80 -3.05 -10.27
CA GLY A 72 1.89 -1.83 -11.07
C GLY A 72 3.18 -1.70 -11.87
N PHE A 73 4.33 -2.08 -11.30
CA PHE A 73 5.62 -1.93 -11.98
C PHE A 73 6.14 -3.20 -12.66
N THR A 74 5.63 -4.40 -12.27
CA THR A 74 6.08 -5.67 -12.86
C THR A 74 4.98 -6.37 -13.65
N GLY A 75 3.72 -5.93 -13.53
CA GLY A 75 2.58 -6.54 -14.21
C GLY A 75 2.17 -7.91 -13.65
N GLN A 76 2.57 -8.23 -12.43
CA GLN A 76 2.28 -9.51 -11.77
C GLN A 76 1.10 -9.37 -10.81
N ILE A 77 -0.10 -9.77 -11.24
CA ILE A 77 -1.30 -9.69 -10.40
C ILE A 77 -1.20 -10.70 -9.27
N SER A 78 -1.38 -10.23 -8.03
CA SER A 78 -1.37 -11.06 -6.82
C SER A 78 -2.61 -10.79 -5.96
N ILE A 79 -3.26 -11.86 -5.51
CA ILE A 79 -4.40 -11.83 -4.58
C ILE A 79 -4.00 -12.45 -3.21
N GLY A 80 -2.70 -12.56 -2.95
CA GLY A 80 -2.17 -13.14 -1.70
C GLY A 80 -1.52 -12.13 -0.75
N HIS A 81 -1.70 -10.83 -0.96
CA HIS A 81 -0.92 -9.80 -0.28
C HIS A 81 -1.25 -9.66 1.21
N ALA A 82 -2.51 -9.90 1.60
CA ALA A 82 -2.93 -9.82 3.00
C ALA A 82 -2.26 -10.89 3.88
N ALA A 83 -1.91 -12.05 3.33
CA ALA A 83 -1.19 -13.07 4.09
C ALA A 83 0.25 -12.64 4.43
N PHE A 84 0.95 -11.94 3.53
CA PHE A 84 2.28 -11.38 3.82
C PHE A 84 2.19 -10.24 4.83
N PHE A 85 1.15 -9.41 4.74
CA PHE A 85 0.88 -8.39 5.76
C PHE A 85 0.69 -9.04 7.14
N LEU A 86 -0.14 -10.06 7.24
CA LEU A 86 -0.39 -10.77 8.48
C LEU A 86 0.85 -11.51 8.99
N PHE A 87 1.66 -12.10 8.09
CA PHE A 87 2.92 -12.73 8.44
C PHE A 87 3.88 -11.74 9.12
N GLY A 88 3.99 -10.52 8.58
CA GLY A 88 4.78 -9.45 9.20
C GLY A 88 4.25 -9.04 10.57
N ALA A 89 2.92 -8.98 10.74
CA ALA A 89 2.27 -8.67 12.01
C ALA A 89 2.64 -9.70 13.09
N PHE A 90 2.46 -11.00 12.81
CA PHE A 90 2.83 -12.06 13.73
C PHE A 90 4.34 -12.12 13.99
N THR A 91 5.17 -11.96 12.95
CA THR A 91 6.63 -11.96 13.11
C THR A 91 7.08 -10.87 14.06
N SER A 92 6.57 -9.64 13.91
CA SER A 92 6.94 -8.52 14.79
C SER A 92 6.42 -8.72 16.21
N ALA A 93 5.19 -9.23 16.39
CA ALA A 93 4.63 -9.58 17.69
C ALA A 93 5.49 -10.66 18.37
N TYR A 94 5.84 -11.73 17.65
CA TYR A 94 6.69 -12.81 18.16
C TYR A 94 8.07 -12.31 18.60
N ILE A 95 8.73 -11.50 17.75
CA ILE A 95 10.06 -10.94 18.04
C ILE A 95 9.99 -10.05 19.29
N SER A 96 9.00 -9.16 19.38
CA SER A 96 8.90 -8.21 20.50
C SER A 96 8.51 -8.88 21.82
N ASN A 97 7.84 -10.03 21.80
CA ASN A 97 7.40 -10.73 22.99
C ASN A 97 8.45 -11.74 23.51
N ASN A 98 9.14 -12.42 22.60
CA ASN A 98 10.03 -13.54 22.96
C ASN A 98 11.52 -13.18 22.92
N LEU A 99 11.89 -12.10 22.25
CA LEU A 99 13.28 -11.66 22.14
C LEU A 99 13.45 -10.29 22.82
N PRO A 100 14.60 -10.00 23.44
CA PRO A 100 14.89 -8.71 24.07
C PRO A 100 15.21 -7.63 23.00
N ILE A 101 14.41 -7.56 21.94
CA ILE A 101 14.60 -6.64 20.82
C ILE A 101 13.56 -5.53 20.91
N PRO A 102 13.97 -4.24 20.95
CA PRO A 102 13.04 -3.12 20.94
C PRO A 102 12.15 -3.17 19.69
N VAL A 103 10.88 -2.77 19.83
CA VAL A 103 9.90 -2.79 18.73
C VAL A 103 10.37 -2.00 17.52
N PHE A 104 11.13 -0.93 17.73
CA PHE A 104 11.74 -0.15 16.65
C PHE A 104 12.55 -1.01 15.67
N PHE A 105 13.31 -2.00 16.16
CA PHE A 105 14.08 -2.93 15.33
C PHE A 105 13.25 -4.16 14.90
N ALA A 106 12.24 -4.54 15.69
CA ALA A 106 11.35 -5.66 15.36
C ALA A 106 10.56 -5.41 14.06
N ILE A 107 10.13 -4.16 13.81
CA ILE A 107 9.39 -3.80 12.59
C ILE A 107 10.21 -4.01 11.31
N PRO A 108 11.40 -3.42 11.13
CA PRO A 108 12.20 -3.68 9.93
C PRO A 108 12.61 -5.15 9.79
N LEU A 109 12.92 -5.81 10.91
CA LEU A 109 13.29 -7.23 10.91
C LEU A 109 12.12 -8.11 10.47
N ALA A 110 10.90 -7.82 10.91
CA ALA A 110 9.69 -8.48 10.42
C ALA A 110 9.51 -8.28 8.91
N GLY A 111 9.79 -7.08 8.40
CA GLY A 111 9.81 -6.80 6.96
C GLY A 111 10.80 -7.70 6.21
N VAL A 112 12.04 -7.83 6.72
CA VAL A 112 13.07 -8.70 6.11
C VAL A 112 12.66 -10.17 6.15
N VAL A 113 12.18 -10.67 7.27
CA VAL A 113 11.71 -12.07 7.40
C VAL A 113 10.55 -12.34 6.45
N THR A 114 9.59 -11.41 6.37
CA THR A 114 8.47 -11.51 5.43
C THR A 114 8.95 -11.48 3.97
N ALA A 115 9.98 -10.68 3.65
CA ALA A 115 10.58 -10.66 2.32
C ALA A 115 11.18 -12.02 1.94
N LEU A 116 11.87 -12.70 2.87
CA LEU A 116 12.41 -14.05 2.64
C LEU A 116 11.29 -15.04 2.32
N VAL A 117 10.18 -15.01 3.07
CA VAL A 117 8.99 -15.82 2.77
C VAL A 117 8.41 -15.44 1.40
N GLY A 118 8.33 -14.14 1.09
CA GLY A 118 7.92 -13.64 -0.22
C GLY A 118 8.81 -14.15 -1.37
N LEU A 119 10.12 -14.27 -1.16
CA LEU A 119 11.04 -14.86 -2.13
C LEU A 119 10.77 -16.36 -2.33
N ILE A 120 10.50 -17.12 -1.24
CA ILE A 120 10.19 -18.55 -1.31
C ILE A 120 8.96 -18.78 -2.20
N PHE A 121 7.87 -18.03 -1.98
CA PHE A 121 6.68 -18.11 -2.83
C PHE A 121 6.89 -17.47 -4.20
N GLY A 122 7.75 -16.47 -4.30
CA GLY A 122 8.07 -15.76 -5.53
C GLY A 122 8.82 -16.63 -6.56
N VAL A 123 9.66 -17.58 -6.13
CA VAL A 123 10.43 -18.47 -7.05
C VAL A 123 9.51 -19.30 -7.94
N PRO A 124 8.54 -20.07 -7.42
CA PRO A 124 7.60 -20.79 -8.27
C PRO A 124 6.67 -19.83 -9.03
N ALA A 125 6.21 -18.75 -8.40
CA ALA A 125 5.32 -17.76 -9.01
C ALA A 125 5.97 -17.05 -10.21
N ALA A 126 7.28 -16.80 -10.20
CA ALA A 126 7.99 -16.14 -11.28
C ALA A 126 7.96 -16.91 -12.62
N ARG A 127 7.68 -18.21 -12.58
CA ARG A 127 7.54 -19.07 -13.77
C ARG A 127 6.13 -19.05 -14.35
N LEU A 128 5.16 -18.55 -13.60
CA LEU A 128 3.75 -18.51 -13.99
C LEU A 128 3.40 -17.16 -14.62
N LYS A 129 2.37 -17.13 -15.45
CA LYS A 129 1.90 -15.93 -16.13
C LYS A 129 0.37 -15.83 -16.07
N GLY A 130 -0.15 -14.61 -16.12
CA GLY A 130 -1.59 -14.36 -16.20
C GLY A 130 -2.38 -15.01 -15.05
N LEU A 131 -3.47 -15.69 -15.39
CA LEU A 131 -4.38 -16.29 -14.42
C LEU A 131 -3.72 -17.35 -13.53
N TYR A 132 -2.77 -18.13 -14.05
CA TYR A 132 -2.06 -19.15 -13.24
C TYR A 132 -1.25 -18.53 -12.09
N LEU A 133 -0.71 -17.34 -12.30
CA LEU A 133 -0.01 -16.58 -11.25
C LEU A 133 -1.00 -16.15 -10.15
N VAL A 134 -2.18 -15.67 -10.55
CA VAL A 134 -3.24 -15.27 -9.59
C VAL A 134 -3.66 -16.46 -8.73
N ILE A 135 -3.87 -17.64 -9.32
CA ILE A 135 -4.21 -18.87 -8.61
C ILE A 135 -3.09 -19.30 -7.66
N ALA A 136 -1.82 -19.20 -8.08
CA ALA A 136 -0.68 -19.53 -7.24
C ALA A 136 -0.56 -18.59 -6.03
N THR A 137 -0.80 -17.29 -6.21
CA THR A 137 -0.78 -16.32 -5.09
C THR A 137 -1.97 -16.50 -4.14
N LEU A 138 -3.11 -16.91 -4.67
CA LEU A 138 -4.27 -17.31 -3.87
C LEU A 138 -3.96 -18.57 -3.03
N ALA A 139 -3.34 -19.58 -3.64
CA ALA A 139 -2.89 -20.76 -2.91
C ALA A 139 -1.89 -20.39 -1.79
N ALA A 140 -0.93 -19.51 -2.06
CA ALA A 140 0.00 -19.00 -1.05
C ALA A 140 -0.74 -18.31 0.10
N GLN A 141 -1.81 -17.54 -0.18
CA GLN A 141 -2.67 -16.93 0.84
C GLN A 141 -3.24 -17.99 1.78
N TYR A 142 -3.87 -19.03 1.24
CA TYR A 142 -4.48 -20.07 2.05
C TYR A 142 -3.45 -20.92 2.81
N ILE A 143 -2.30 -21.22 2.20
CA ILE A 143 -1.20 -21.93 2.87
C ILE A 143 -0.72 -21.14 4.09
N LEU A 144 -0.52 -19.82 3.95
CA LEU A 144 -0.09 -19.00 5.08
C LEU A 144 -1.17 -18.86 6.15
N LEU A 145 -2.45 -18.73 5.77
CA LEU A 145 -3.55 -18.68 6.75
C LEU A 145 -3.71 -19.99 7.50
N ASP A 146 -3.59 -21.14 6.83
CA ASP A 146 -3.60 -22.46 7.48
C ASP A 146 -2.39 -22.63 8.41
N PHE A 147 -1.21 -22.17 7.97
CA PHE A 147 -0.01 -22.13 8.82
C PHE A 147 -0.27 -21.32 10.12
N PHE A 148 -0.85 -20.13 10.03
CA PHE A 148 -1.15 -19.31 11.21
C PHE A 148 -2.16 -19.98 12.13
N SER A 149 -3.13 -20.72 11.60
CA SER A 149 -4.13 -21.42 12.41
C SER A 149 -3.56 -22.62 13.18
N ARG A 150 -2.43 -23.18 12.72
CA ARG A 150 -1.80 -24.39 13.29
C ARG A 150 -0.52 -24.14 14.07
N ALA A 151 0.16 -23.02 13.80
CA ALA A 151 1.44 -22.69 14.41
C ALA A 151 1.24 -21.94 15.74
N ASP A 152 0.70 -22.62 16.77
CA ASP A 152 0.41 -22.02 18.08
C ASP A 152 1.63 -21.32 18.69
N TRP A 153 2.82 -21.87 18.49
CA TRP A 153 4.07 -21.32 18.98
C TRP A 153 4.44 -19.95 18.34
N PHE A 154 3.91 -19.65 17.16
CA PHE A 154 4.24 -18.45 16.39
C PHE A 154 3.10 -17.42 16.39
N SER A 155 1.89 -17.86 16.12
CA SER A 155 0.71 -16.99 15.93
C SER A 155 -0.25 -17.02 17.12
N GLY A 156 -0.06 -17.93 18.08
CA GLY A 156 -1.05 -18.23 19.11
C GLY A 156 -2.20 -19.12 18.64
N GLY A 157 -2.20 -19.58 17.38
CA GLY A 157 -3.22 -20.45 16.80
C GLY A 157 -4.59 -19.77 16.71
N SER A 158 -5.56 -20.32 17.44
CA SER A 158 -6.92 -19.75 17.53
C SER A 158 -7.05 -18.61 18.56
N VAL A 159 -6.03 -18.40 19.39
CA VAL A 159 -6.02 -17.30 20.37
C VAL A 159 -5.27 -16.13 19.74
N PRO A 160 -5.85 -14.91 19.74
CA PRO A 160 -5.17 -13.75 19.21
C PRO A 160 -3.83 -13.50 19.92
N ALA A 161 -2.75 -13.29 19.13
CA ALA A 161 -1.44 -12.97 19.69
C ALA A 161 -1.42 -11.50 20.17
N SER A 162 -0.88 -11.28 21.38
CA SER A 162 -0.63 -9.91 21.87
C SER A 162 0.63 -9.35 21.25
N ALA A 163 0.64 -8.04 21.00
CA ALA A 163 1.81 -7.29 20.56
C ALA A 163 2.14 -6.21 21.58
N ASN A 164 3.43 -5.99 21.84
CA ASN A 164 3.87 -4.92 22.72
C ASN A 164 3.64 -3.54 22.09
N PRO A 165 3.32 -2.51 22.87
CA PRO A 165 3.21 -1.16 22.35
C PRO A 165 4.56 -0.69 21.78
N PHE A 166 4.52 0.20 20.78
CA PHE A 166 5.73 0.73 20.16
C PHE A 166 6.60 1.45 21.19
N SER A 167 7.86 1.06 21.26
CA SER A 167 8.83 1.62 22.21
C SER A 167 10.19 1.86 21.57
N ILE A 168 10.83 2.98 21.96
CA ILE A 168 12.20 3.34 21.59
C ILE A 168 12.96 3.65 22.86
N PHE A 169 14.06 2.94 23.13
CA PHE A 169 14.94 3.15 24.29
C PHE A 169 14.20 3.32 25.63
N GLY A 170 13.15 2.51 25.87
CA GLY A 170 12.37 2.54 27.11
C GLY A 170 11.21 3.56 27.13
N TYR A 171 11.12 4.46 26.17
CA TYR A 171 9.97 5.33 26.01
C TYR A 171 8.88 4.63 25.18
N THR A 172 7.69 4.47 25.76
CA THR A 172 6.55 3.83 25.08
C THR A 172 5.64 4.89 24.47
N PHE A 173 5.38 4.79 23.18
CA PHE A 173 4.46 5.65 22.45
C PHE A 173 3.03 5.18 22.69
N ARG A 174 2.34 5.80 23.65
CA ARG A 174 0.95 5.48 23.99
C ARG A 174 0.02 6.55 23.44
N GLY A 175 -0.95 6.11 22.66
CA GLY A 175 -1.99 6.99 22.08
C GLY A 175 -1.73 7.37 20.62
N ASP A 176 -2.84 7.67 19.95
CA ASP A 176 -2.89 7.89 18.49
C ASP A 176 -2.00 9.04 18.03
N LYS A 177 -1.91 10.12 18.81
CA LYS A 177 -1.09 11.31 18.47
C LYS A 177 0.39 10.98 18.32
N GLN A 178 0.93 10.15 19.21
CA GLN A 178 2.33 9.77 19.15
C GLN A 178 2.58 8.72 18.08
N TYR A 179 1.68 7.73 17.99
CA TYR A 179 1.80 6.65 17.01
C TYR A 179 1.67 7.14 15.56
N PHE A 180 0.87 8.18 15.34
CA PHE A 180 0.75 8.82 14.03
C PHE A 180 2.11 9.25 13.46
N TYR A 181 2.97 9.87 14.26
CA TYR A 181 4.30 10.28 13.81
C TYR A 181 5.19 9.09 13.44
N VAL A 182 5.06 7.98 14.15
CA VAL A 182 5.78 6.75 13.82
C VAL A 182 5.34 6.25 12.44
N VAL A 183 4.04 6.11 12.22
CA VAL A 183 3.50 5.67 10.93
C VAL A 183 3.87 6.63 9.80
N LEU A 184 3.79 7.94 10.05
CA LEU A 184 4.17 8.96 9.07
C LEU A 184 5.65 8.84 8.68
N ALA A 185 6.55 8.62 9.64
CA ALA A 185 7.97 8.43 9.36
C ALA A 185 8.21 7.19 8.48
N TYR A 186 7.60 6.05 8.84
CA TYR A 186 7.69 4.82 8.03
C TYR A 186 7.08 4.99 6.64
N LEU A 187 5.97 5.70 6.51
CA LEU A 187 5.33 5.99 5.21
C LEU A 187 6.25 6.84 4.32
N VAL A 188 6.83 7.93 4.87
CA VAL A 188 7.75 8.80 4.12
C VAL A 188 8.99 8.03 3.69
N VAL A 189 9.59 7.24 4.58
CA VAL A 189 10.75 6.40 4.25
C VAL A 189 10.38 5.38 3.16
N SER A 190 9.25 4.68 3.29
CA SER A 190 8.77 3.71 2.31
C SER A 190 8.52 4.36 0.94
N TYR A 191 7.89 5.53 0.92
CA TYR A 191 7.66 6.31 -0.30
C TYR A 191 8.97 6.67 -1.00
N LEU A 192 9.96 7.17 -0.24
CA LEU A 192 11.28 7.51 -0.77
C LEU A 192 12.04 6.28 -1.26
N LEU A 193 11.99 5.16 -0.54
CA LEU A 193 12.62 3.90 -0.95
C LEU A 193 12.04 3.39 -2.27
N VAL A 194 10.69 3.34 -2.41
CA VAL A 194 10.04 2.91 -3.64
C VAL A 194 10.35 3.89 -4.78
N THR A 195 10.30 5.20 -4.53
CA THR A 195 10.63 6.21 -5.54
C THR A 195 12.07 6.07 -6.02
N ASN A 196 13.03 5.89 -5.10
CA ASN A 196 14.43 5.68 -5.45
C ASN A 196 14.64 4.38 -6.20
N LEU A 197 13.99 3.29 -5.77
CA LEU A 197 14.05 1.99 -6.45
C LEU A 197 13.63 2.12 -7.93
N MET A 198 12.53 2.80 -8.20
CA MET A 198 12.03 2.95 -9.59
C MET A 198 12.98 3.77 -10.49
N ARG A 199 13.87 4.56 -9.92
CA ARG A 199 14.89 5.34 -10.65
C ARG A 199 16.16 4.54 -10.95
N THR A 200 16.38 3.41 -10.26
CA THR A 200 17.53 2.54 -10.47
C THR A 200 17.44 1.74 -11.77
N ARG A 201 18.53 1.04 -12.11
CA ARG A 201 18.53 0.08 -13.22
C ARG A 201 17.52 -1.05 -12.99
N ASP A 202 17.40 -1.51 -11.74
CA ASP A 202 16.47 -2.58 -11.37
C ASP A 202 15.01 -2.13 -11.54
N GLY A 203 14.67 -0.90 -11.14
CA GLY A 203 13.33 -0.34 -11.35
C GLY A 203 12.97 -0.26 -12.83
N ARG A 204 13.90 0.18 -13.69
CA ARG A 204 13.68 0.18 -15.15
C ARG A 204 13.51 -1.22 -15.71
N ALA A 205 14.25 -2.21 -15.20
CA ALA A 205 14.09 -3.60 -15.61
C ALA A 205 12.70 -4.14 -15.25
N LEU A 206 12.16 -3.79 -14.05
CA LEU A 206 10.80 -4.17 -13.66
C LEU A 206 9.75 -3.61 -14.63
N VAL A 207 9.86 -2.33 -14.98
CA VAL A 207 8.95 -1.68 -15.95
C VAL A 207 9.07 -2.31 -17.34
N ALA A 208 10.29 -2.59 -17.82
CA ALA A 208 10.51 -3.25 -19.11
C ALA A 208 9.84 -4.63 -19.17
N ILE A 209 9.88 -5.40 -18.08
CA ILE A 209 9.20 -6.71 -17.98
C ILE A 209 7.69 -6.57 -18.04
N ARG A 210 7.13 -5.53 -17.43
CA ARG A 210 5.69 -5.23 -17.48
C ARG A 210 5.25 -4.89 -18.89
N ASP A 211 5.98 -3.98 -19.53
CA ASP A 211 5.58 -3.43 -20.83
C ASP A 211 5.74 -4.46 -21.95
N HIS A 212 6.86 -5.18 -22.02
CA HIS A 212 7.07 -6.24 -23.00
C HIS A 212 8.14 -7.24 -22.56
N TYR A 213 7.73 -8.30 -21.87
CA TYR A 213 8.66 -9.27 -21.26
C TYR A 213 9.57 -9.99 -22.27
N LEU A 214 9.09 -10.29 -23.49
CA LEU A 214 9.91 -10.93 -24.53
C LEU A 214 11.06 -10.01 -24.98
N SER A 215 10.76 -8.74 -25.23
CA SER A 215 11.80 -7.75 -25.59
C SER A 215 12.78 -7.54 -24.46
N ALA A 216 12.32 -7.51 -23.21
CA ALA A 216 13.20 -7.41 -22.04
C ALA A 216 14.17 -8.61 -21.96
N GLU A 217 13.70 -9.83 -22.23
CA GLU A 217 14.50 -11.05 -22.23
C GLU A 217 15.57 -11.02 -23.34
N ILE A 218 15.19 -10.61 -24.56
CA ILE A 218 16.15 -10.46 -25.68
C ILE A 218 17.22 -9.43 -25.36
N MET A 219 16.90 -8.38 -24.62
CA MET A 219 17.85 -7.36 -24.16
C MET A 219 18.69 -7.81 -22.96
N GLY A 220 18.62 -9.09 -22.56
CA GLY A 220 19.43 -9.68 -21.50
C GLY A 220 18.89 -9.49 -20.07
N ILE A 221 17.64 -9.07 -19.89
CA ILE A 221 17.02 -8.96 -18.57
C ILE A 221 16.55 -10.33 -18.11
N ASN A 222 17.06 -10.79 -16.97
CA ASN A 222 16.66 -12.08 -16.38
C ASN A 222 15.27 -11.97 -15.75
N LEU A 223 14.25 -12.47 -16.46
CA LEU A 223 12.83 -12.39 -16.04
C LEU A 223 12.58 -13.04 -14.68
N THR A 224 13.14 -14.24 -14.45
CA THR A 224 12.93 -14.98 -13.20
C THR A 224 13.50 -14.21 -12.01
N LYS A 225 14.71 -13.67 -12.14
CA LYS A 225 15.34 -12.86 -11.08
C LYS A 225 14.48 -11.67 -10.68
N TYR A 226 14.06 -10.86 -11.64
CA TYR A 226 13.33 -9.62 -11.36
C TYR A 226 11.89 -9.89 -10.91
N ARG A 227 11.23 -10.92 -11.45
CA ARG A 227 9.90 -11.35 -10.98
C ARG A 227 9.96 -11.84 -9.54
N THR A 228 10.93 -12.68 -9.17
CA THR A 228 11.10 -13.13 -7.80
C THR A 228 11.45 -11.97 -6.87
N LEU A 229 12.35 -11.07 -7.30
CA LEU A 229 12.73 -9.88 -6.51
C LEU A 229 11.52 -9.00 -6.20
N SER A 230 10.61 -8.79 -7.17
CA SER A 230 9.40 -7.99 -6.94
C SER A 230 8.46 -8.61 -5.90
N PHE A 231 8.37 -9.95 -5.82
CA PHE A 231 7.66 -10.63 -4.74
C PHE A 231 8.29 -10.38 -3.37
N GLY A 232 9.62 -10.49 -3.28
CA GLY A 232 10.33 -10.20 -2.03
C GLY A 232 10.15 -8.76 -1.57
N LEU A 233 10.26 -7.80 -2.50
CA LEU A 233 10.05 -6.37 -2.21
C LEU A 233 8.59 -6.08 -1.79
N ALA A 234 7.62 -6.66 -2.49
CA ALA A 234 6.22 -6.51 -2.13
C ALA A 234 5.94 -7.05 -0.72
N ALA A 235 6.45 -8.25 -0.42
CA ALA A 235 6.34 -8.87 0.90
C ALA A 235 7.07 -8.09 1.99
N PHE A 236 8.22 -7.44 1.68
CA PHE A 236 8.93 -6.56 2.60
C PHE A 236 8.06 -5.42 3.11
N PHE A 237 7.46 -4.65 2.18
CA PHE A 237 6.58 -3.54 2.56
C PHE A 237 5.28 -4.01 3.22
N ALA A 238 4.73 -5.14 2.79
CA ALA A 238 3.59 -5.76 3.47
C ALA A 238 3.94 -6.14 4.91
N GLY A 239 5.14 -6.72 5.13
CA GLY A 239 5.63 -7.09 6.44
C GLY A 239 5.83 -5.89 7.38
N ILE A 240 6.41 -4.79 6.89
CA ILE A 240 6.53 -3.54 7.65
C ILE A 240 5.13 -3.00 8.03
N ALA A 241 4.22 -2.95 7.07
CA ALA A 241 2.87 -2.45 7.30
C ALA A 241 2.11 -3.33 8.31
N GLY A 242 2.23 -4.65 8.19
CA GLY A 242 1.66 -5.61 9.14
C GLY A 242 2.23 -5.46 10.55
N ALA A 243 3.55 -5.28 10.66
CA ALA A 243 4.21 -5.03 11.93
C ALA A 243 3.70 -3.72 12.60
N LEU A 244 3.60 -2.65 11.83
CA LEU A 244 3.01 -1.39 12.33
C LEU A 244 1.56 -1.59 12.77
N TYR A 245 0.77 -2.35 12.01
CA TYR A 245 -0.61 -2.66 12.37
C TYR A 245 -0.70 -3.44 13.70
N ALA A 246 0.17 -4.44 13.89
CA ALA A 246 0.22 -5.24 15.12
C ALA A 246 0.48 -4.39 16.37
N HIS A 247 1.47 -3.49 16.31
CA HIS A 247 1.83 -2.61 17.42
C HIS A 247 0.86 -1.44 17.63
N TYR A 248 0.02 -1.13 16.63
CA TYR A 248 -1.08 -0.20 16.77
C TYR A 248 -2.28 -0.83 17.45
N GLN A 249 -2.70 -2.00 16.99
CA GLN A 249 -3.88 -2.72 17.51
C GLN A 249 -3.58 -3.45 18.82
N LEU A 250 -2.30 -3.71 19.14
CA LEU A 250 -1.83 -4.49 20.30
C LEU A 250 -2.30 -5.95 20.33
N VAL A 251 -3.10 -6.34 19.37
CA VAL A 251 -3.65 -7.71 19.21
C VAL A 251 -3.64 -8.07 17.72
N VAL A 252 -3.17 -9.27 17.41
CA VAL A 252 -3.13 -9.80 16.05
C VAL A 252 -3.93 -11.10 16.01
N SER A 253 -4.90 -11.17 15.11
CA SER A 253 -5.70 -12.35 14.81
C SER A 253 -5.62 -12.69 13.34
N ASN A 254 -5.76 -13.96 12.96
CA ASN A 254 -5.86 -14.36 11.56
C ASN A 254 -7.24 -14.04 10.95
N GLU A 255 -8.23 -13.76 11.78
CA GLU A 255 -9.56 -13.35 11.35
C GLU A 255 -9.51 -11.97 10.65
N GLY A 256 -10.25 -11.84 9.56
CA GLY A 256 -10.32 -10.59 8.79
C GLY A 256 -9.16 -10.34 7.81
N PHE A 257 -8.20 -11.26 7.68
CA PHE A 257 -7.11 -11.19 6.69
C PHE A 257 -7.24 -12.23 5.57
N GLY A 258 -8.47 -12.59 5.25
CA GLY A 258 -8.80 -13.46 4.13
C GLY A 258 -8.57 -12.81 2.76
N ILE A 259 -9.10 -13.48 1.73
CA ILE A 259 -9.05 -13.03 0.33
C ILE A 259 -9.64 -11.62 0.14
N GLU A 260 -10.69 -11.28 0.90
CA GLU A 260 -11.37 -9.97 0.84
C GLU A 260 -10.39 -8.83 1.11
N ARG A 261 -9.54 -8.97 2.12
CA ARG A 261 -8.52 -7.96 2.45
C ARG A 261 -7.47 -7.83 1.36
N SER A 262 -7.09 -8.94 0.72
CA SER A 262 -6.18 -8.91 -0.43
C SER A 262 -6.79 -8.20 -1.64
N ILE A 263 -8.08 -8.40 -1.89
CA ILE A 263 -8.83 -7.69 -2.95
C ILE A 263 -8.90 -6.19 -2.64
N ILE A 264 -9.11 -5.80 -1.37
CA ILE A 264 -9.10 -4.40 -0.96
C ILE A 264 -7.74 -3.75 -1.21
N PHE A 265 -6.62 -4.43 -0.89
CA PHE A 265 -5.29 -3.91 -1.22
C PHE A 265 -5.09 -3.77 -2.73
N LEU A 266 -5.56 -4.74 -3.51
CA LEU A 266 -5.52 -4.66 -4.97
C LEU A 266 -6.35 -3.47 -5.49
N ALA A 267 -7.54 -3.27 -4.94
CA ALA A 267 -8.40 -2.13 -5.26
C ALA A 267 -7.73 -0.79 -4.97
N MET A 268 -7.01 -0.64 -3.85
CA MET A 268 -6.24 0.56 -3.52
C MET A 268 -5.23 0.91 -4.61
N VAL A 269 -4.54 -0.10 -5.16
CA VAL A 269 -3.55 0.08 -6.23
C VAL A 269 -4.22 0.41 -7.57
N ILE A 270 -5.30 -0.28 -7.92
CA ILE A 270 -6.02 -0.09 -9.19
C ILE A 270 -6.70 1.29 -9.23
N ILE A 271 -7.48 1.63 -8.19
CA ILE A 271 -8.16 2.93 -8.09
C ILE A 271 -7.15 4.08 -8.04
N GLY A 272 -6.04 3.87 -7.35
CA GLY A 272 -4.95 4.84 -7.31
C GLY A 272 -4.27 5.07 -8.65
N GLY A 273 -4.20 4.02 -9.46
CA GLY A 273 -3.51 3.97 -10.75
C GLY A 273 -2.24 3.12 -10.69
N THR A 274 -2.28 1.99 -11.38
CA THR A 274 -1.19 1.01 -11.42
C THR A 274 0.11 1.63 -11.94
N GLY A 275 1.22 1.40 -11.23
CA GLY A 275 2.52 1.96 -11.58
C GLY A 275 2.71 3.44 -11.21
N SER A 276 1.82 4.01 -10.40
CA SER A 276 1.96 5.35 -9.84
C SER A 276 2.13 5.32 -8.33
N ILE A 277 3.27 5.78 -7.82
CA ILE A 277 3.56 5.79 -6.37
C ILE A 277 2.62 6.75 -5.65
N MET A 278 2.45 7.97 -6.16
CA MET A 278 1.52 8.96 -5.60
C MET A 278 0.06 8.50 -5.74
N GLY A 279 -0.26 7.87 -6.87
CA GLY A 279 -1.57 7.29 -7.09
C GLY A 279 -1.94 6.25 -6.04
N THR A 280 -1.01 5.38 -5.66
CA THR A 280 -1.24 4.37 -4.61
C THR A 280 -1.65 5.02 -3.28
N LEU A 281 -1.01 6.13 -2.89
CA LEU A 281 -1.41 6.87 -1.67
C LEU A 281 -2.84 7.43 -1.79
N MET A 282 -3.15 8.03 -2.94
CA MET A 282 -4.50 8.57 -3.20
C MET A 282 -5.56 7.46 -3.20
N GLY A 283 -5.27 6.33 -3.86
CA GLY A 283 -6.18 5.18 -3.90
C GLY A 283 -6.39 4.55 -2.52
N THR A 284 -5.32 4.43 -1.72
CA THR A 284 -5.44 3.94 -0.34
C THR A 284 -6.31 4.87 0.51
N ALA A 285 -6.05 6.18 0.45
CA ALA A 285 -6.87 7.15 1.17
C ALA A 285 -8.35 7.07 0.74
N PHE A 286 -8.60 6.98 -0.56
CA PHE A 286 -9.94 6.86 -1.12
C PHE A 286 -10.66 5.61 -0.61
N VAL A 287 -10.03 4.43 -0.70
CA VAL A 287 -10.64 3.15 -0.30
C VAL A 287 -10.87 3.08 1.21
N VAL A 288 -9.97 3.63 2.02
CA VAL A 288 -10.14 3.66 3.49
C VAL A 288 -11.24 4.65 3.92
N LEU A 289 -11.36 5.79 3.23
CA LEU A 289 -12.40 6.79 3.52
C LEU A 289 -13.78 6.40 2.98
N LEU A 290 -13.87 5.45 2.06
CA LEU A 290 -15.13 5.07 1.44
C LEU A 290 -16.16 4.52 2.45
N PRO A 291 -15.80 3.57 3.34
CA PRO A 291 -16.69 3.11 4.38
C PRO A 291 -17.21 4.24 5.28
N GLU A 292 -16.33 5.17 5.66
CA GLU A 292 -16.66 6.33 6.49
C GLU A 292 -17.65 7.26 5.79
N SER A 293 -17.45 7.47 4.49
CA SER A 293 -18.37 8.28 3.68
C SER A 293 -19.77 7.66 3.60
N MET A 294 -19.85 6.32 3.55
CA MET A 294 -21.13 5.60 3.56
C MET A 294 -21.85 5.74 4.90
N GLU A 295 -21.11 5.72 6.01
CA GLU A 295 -21.70 5.95 7.34
C GLU A 295 -22.24 7.38 7.46
N TRP A 296 -21.52 8.38 6.96
CA TRP A 296 -22.00 9.77 6.97
C TRP A 296 -23.24 9.97 6.08
N ILE A 297 -23.26 9.36 4.89
CA ILE A 297 -24.42 9.39 3.99
C ILE A 297 -25.62 8.72 4.67
N SER A 298 -25.44 7.55 5.27
CA SER A 298 -26.54 6.85 5.95
C SER A 298 -27.07 7.63 7.15
N ALA A 299 -26.16 8.27 7.91
CA ALA A 299 -26.55 9.13 9.04
C ALA A 299 -27.36 10.34 8.59
N GLY A 300 -27.03 10.95 7.44
CA GLY A 300 -27.77 12.06 6.85
C GLY A 300 -29.13 11.67 6.26
N LEU A 301 -29.28 10.39 5.87
CA LEU A 301 -30.54 9.87 5.29
C LEU A 301 -31.48 9.24 6.33
N LYS A 302 -31.11 9.21 7.62
CA LYS A 302 -31.93 8.67 8.70
C LYS A 302 -33.33 9.31 8.72
N GLY A 303 -34.36 8.45 8.70
CA GLY A 303 -35.76 8.88 8.70
C GLY A 303 -36.33 9.26 7.33
N SER A 304 -35.54 9.24 6.27
CA SER A 304 -36.02 9.45 4.89
C SER A 304 -36.78 8.23 4.36
N ALA A 305 -37.53 8.42 3.25
CA ALA A 305 -38.21 7.32 2.55
C ALA A 305 -37.22 6.24 2.09
N ILE A 306 -35.96 6.61 1.76
CA ILE A 306 -34.90 5.73 1.35
C ILE A 306 -34.42 4.85 2.52
N ASP A 307 -34.28 5.42 3.71
CA ASP A 307 -33.93 4.69 4.93
C ASP A 307 -34.97 3.60 5.26
N LYS A 308 -36.27 3.94 5.16
CA LYS A 308 -37.36 2.98 5.37
C LYS A 308 -37.39 1.85 4.31
N ALA A 309 -37.09 2.18 3.05
CA ALA A 309 -37.09 1.19 1.94
C ALA A 309 -35.92 0.23 2.01
N LEU A 310 -34.74 0.73 2.33
CA LEU A 310 -33.48 -0.04 2.32
C LEU A 310 -33.04 -0.53 3.72
N SER A 311 -33.75 -0.09 4.78
CA SER A 311 -33.34 -0.38 6.17
C SER A 311 -31.86 -0.10 6.39
N LEU A 312 -31.40 1.10 5.98
CA LEU A 312 -29.99 1.47 5.86
C LEU A 312 -29.19 1.14 7.13
N ASN A 313 -29.79 1.42 8.29
CA ASN A 313 -29.10 1.21 9.56
C ASN A 313 -28.82 -0.27 9.86
N ASN A 314 -29.67 -1.18 9.40
CA ASN A 314 -29.52 -2.64 9.61
C ASN A 314 -28.64 -3.28 8.53
N ASN A 315 -28.61 -2.70 7.33
CA ASN A 315 -27.95 -3.27 6.17
C ASN A 315 -26.67 -2.53 5.78
N ILE A 316 -26.18 -1.60 6.60
CA ILE A 316 -25.03 -0.73 6.29
C ILE A 316 -23.77 -1.53 5.94
N THR A 317 -23.54 -2.67 6.60
CA THR A 317 -22.37 -3.52 6.34
C THR A 317 -22.43 -4.13 4.94
N PHE A 318 -23.60 -4.67 4.55
CA PHE A 318 -23.78 -5.24 3.20
C PHE A 318 -23.72 -4.17 2.11
N LEU A 319 -24.33 -2.99 2.37
CA LEU A 319 -24.29 -1.86 1.44
C LEU A 319 -22.86 -1.35 1.23
N ARG A 320 -22.03 -1.38 2.26
CA ARG A 320 -20.62 -1.01 2.20
C ARG A 320 -19.83 -1.96 1.29
N GLU A 321 -20.01 -3.27 1.42
CA GLU A 321 -19.34 -4.27 0.57
C GLU A 321 -19.78 -4.14 -0.88
N ILE A 322 -21.08 -3.97 -1.13
CA ILE A 322 -21.62 -3.74 -2.48
C ILE A 322 -21.06 -2.43 -3.05
N ALA A 323 -21.00 -1.36 -2.28
CA ALA A 323 -20.48 -0.07 -2.73
C ALA A 323 -18.99 -0.17 -3.11
N ILE A 324 -18.18 -0.86 -2.32
CA ILE A 324 -16.77 -1.10 -2.65
C ILE A 324 -16.65 -1.83 -3.98
N GLY A 325 -17.41 -2.93 -4.18
CA GLY A 325 -17.41 -3.68 -5.42
C GLY A 325 -17.84 -2.85 -6.63
N LEU A 326 -18.93 -2.09 -6.51
CA LEU A 326 -19.43 -1.21 -7.57
C LEU A 326 -18.43 -0.11 -7.93
N ILE A 327 -17.79 0.49 -6.94
CA ILE A 327 -16.77 1.53 -7.16
C ILE A 327 -15.55 0.97 -7.88
N ILE A 328 -15.08 -0.23 -7.51
CA ILE A 328 -13.98 -0.89 -8.22
C ILE A 328 -14.36 -1.09 -9.69
N ILE A 329 -15.57 -1.61 -9.96
CA ILE A 329 -16.05 -1.82 -11.32
C ILE A 329 -16.17 -0.49 -12.07
N ALA A 330 -16.73 0.53 -11.45
CA ALA A 330 -16.86 1.86 -12.05
C ALA A 330 -15.48 2.45 -12.41
N PHE A 331 -14.49 2.37 -11.51
CA PHE A 331 -13.13 2.83 -11.81
C PHE A 331 -12.50 2.05 -12.97
N LEU A 332 -12.65 0.72 -13.01
CA LEU A 332 -12.12 -0.09 -14.11
C LEU A 332 -12.77 0.24 -15.46
N MET A 333 -14.04 0.62 -15.46
CA MET A 333 -14.78 0.97 -16.69
C MET A 333 -14.52 2.41 -17.16
N PHE A 334 -14.52 3.38 -16.24
CA PHE A 334 -14.52 4.80 -16.60
C PHE A 334 -13.12 5.44 -16.46
N GLU A 335 -12.28 4.94 -15.57
CA GLU A 335 -10.95 5.49 -15.27
C GLU A 335 -9.90 4.39 -15.11
N PRO A 336 -9.60 3.62 -16.15
CA PRO A 336 -8.67 2.50 -16.08
C PRO A 336 -7.25 2.91 -15.65
N ASP A 337 -6.87 4.17 -15.91
CA ASP A 337 -5.58 4.74 -15.50
C ASP A 337 -5.56 5.26 -14.05
N GLY A 338 -6.71 5.25 -13.36
CA GLY A 338 -6.89 5.60 -11.95
C GLY A 338 -6.75 7.11 -11.63
N LEU A 339 -6.87 7.43 -10.32
CA LEU A 339 -6.82 8.80 -9.80
C LEU A 339 -5.53 9.55 -10.16
N ALA A 340 -4.41 8.85 -10.27
CA ALA A 340 -3.14 9.45 -10.66
C ALA A 340 -3.16 10.06 -12.06
N HIS A 341 -3.93 9.49 -12.98
CA HIS A 341 -4.09 10.03 -14.33
C HIS A 341 -4.86 11.35 -14.30
N ARG A 342 -5.98 11.39 -13.58
CA ARG A 342 -6.76 12.63 -13.40
C ARG A 342 -5.94 13.73 -12.74
N TRP A 343 -5.19 13.40 -11.72
CA TRP A 343 -4.30 14.37 -11.08
C TRP A 343 -3.25 14.92 -12.03
N ARG A 344 -2.68 14.08 -12.91
CA ARG A 344 -1.75 14.53 -13.96
C ARG A 344 -2.43 15.47 -14.97
N GLN A 345 -3.65 15.17 -15.40
CA GLN A 345 -4.43 16.02 -16.30
C GLN A 345 -4.68 17.41 -15.67
N ILE A 346 -5.15 17.46 -14.42
CA ILE A 346 -5.36 18.71 -13.68
C ILE A 346 -4.04 19.51 -13.61
N LYS A 347 -2.95 18.87 -13.23
CA LYS A 347 -1.65 19.52 -13.14
C LYS A 347 -1.14 20.06 -14.48
N THR A 348 -1.40 19.33 -15.56
CA THR A 348 -1.05 19.76 -16.93
C THR A 348 -1.87 20.96 -17.35
N TYR A 349 -3.18 20.94 -17.10
CA TYR A 349 -4.07 22.06 -17.36
C TYR A 349 -3.61 23.35 -16.65
N TRP A 350 -3.29 23.26 -15.35
CA TRP A 350 -2.77 24.40 -14.59
C TRP A 350 -1.45 24.93 -15.13
N LYS A 351 -0.56 24.07 -15.63
CA LYS A 351 0.72 24.48 -16.20
C LYS A 351 0.59 25.15 -17.57
N LEU A 352 -0.42 24.75 -18.34
CA LEU A 352 -0.66 25.28 -19.68
C LEU A 352 -1.55 26.53 -19.69
N TYR A 353 -2.23 26.85 -18.58
CA TYR A 353 -3.04 28.05 -18.49
C TYR A 353 -2.18 29.31 -18.63
N PRO A 354 -2.56 30.33 -19.47
CA PRO A 354 -3.82 30.47 -20.22
C PRO A 354 -3.79 29.90 -21.67
N PHE A 355 -2.77 29.16 -22.06
CA PHE A 355 -2.53 28.69 -23.43
C PHE A 355 -3.05 27.24 -23.65
N SER A 356 -3.92 26.72 -22.78
CA SER A 356 -4.54 25.40 -22.92
C SER A 356 -5.67 25.47 -23.95
N HIS A 357 -5.37 25.32 -25.23
CA HIS A 357 -6.32 25.07 -26.29
C HIS A 357 -6.03 23.72 -26.94
#